data_73fb9044d6c7bedf5169e19593cc26d8
#
_entry.id   73fb9044d6c7bedf5169e19593cc26d8
#
_cell.length_a   1.000
_cell.length_b   1.000
_cell.length_c   1.000
_cell.angle_alpha   90.00
_cell.angle_beta   90.00
_cell.angle_gamma   90.00
#
_symmetry.space_group_name_H-M   'P 1'
#
loop_
_entity.id
_entity.type
_entity.pdbx_description
1 polymer ?
#
loop_
_entity_poly.entity_id
_entity_poly.type
_entity_poly.pdbx_seq_one_letter_code
_entity_poly.pdbx_strand_id
1 'polypeptide(L)'
;QAVALASDLRQASMRTWRDQDPTGLDVVAVEYMDRRCLALLREDGSARRLGVTIPDDADTLLLAQIEFPPGTTTARVYDEVANATTETDVSGAGSRLASPVASLCRIIGEADRLDATEIVGPGDRARASALLALREAVPDAVNRRVGIAKRTVDGTIEKTAADMIVPFAHLRESLTLFRGAFESRGLDYAIWGHLSDANLHPNVIPRSADDVRRGKEAILECGRRVIELGGCPLAEHGVGRNVVKQALLRQLYGERGIAEMHAVKQALDPSGKLAPGVLLP
;
A
#
# COMPACT_ATOMS: atom_id res chain seq x y z
N GLN A 1 -0.10 -14.22 -6.01
CA GLN A 1 0.26 -14.72 -4.68
C GLN A 1 0.08 -13.64 -3.60
N ALA A 2 0.71 -12.45 -3.68
CA ALA A 2 0.64 -11.40 -2.65
C ALA A 2 -0.80 -11.02 -2.26
N VAL A 3 -1.70 -10.81 -3.25
CA VAL A 3 -3.11 -10.49 -2.99
C VAL A 3 -3.84 -11.66 -2.28
N ALA A 4 -3.51 -12.90 -2.61
CA ALA A 4 -4.11 -14.06 -1.94
C ALA A 4 -3.67 -14.11 -0.47
N LEU A 5 -2.36 -14.01 -0.19
CA LEU A 5 -1.82 -13.98 1.17
C LEU A 5 -2.42 -12.83 1.99
N ALA A 6 -2.50 -11.62 1.41
CA ALA A 6 -3.15 -10.49 2.09
C ALA A 6 -4.64 -10.75 2.37
N SER A 7 -5.35 -11.43 1.45
CA SER A 7 -6.74 -11.84 1.66
C SER A 7 -6.88 -12.80 2.84
N ASP A 8 -6.00 -13.80 2.93
CA ASP A 8 -6.05 -14.80 3.99
C ASP A 8 -5.73 -14.21 5.35
N LEU A 9 -4.72 -13.34 5.44
CA LEU A 9 -4.38 -12.56 6.64
C LEU A 9 -5.56 -11.67 7.07
N ARG A 10 -6.13 -10.92 6.13
CA ARG A 10 -7.29 -10.05 6.38
C ARG A 10 -8.50 -10.85 6.87
N GLN A 11 -8.82 -11.97 6.23
CA GLN A 11 -9.94 -12.81 6.63
C GLN A 11 -9.75 -13.42 8.01
N ALA A 12 -8.51 -13.82 8.36
CA ALA A 12 -8.18 -14.30 9.69
C ALA A 12 -8.41 -13.22 10.75
N SER A 13 -7.92 -12.00 10.51
CA SER A 13 -8.13 -10.86 11.39
C SER A 13 -9.62 -10.50 11.53
N MET A 14 -10.36 -10.46 10.43
CA MET A 14 -11.81 -10.22 10.49
C MET A 14 -12.59 -11.26 11.30
N ARG A 15 -12.19 -12.55 11.24
CA ARG A 15 -12.77 -13.59 12.08
C ARG A 15 -12.45 -13.33 13.56
N THR A 16 -11.19 -13.02 13.88
CA THR A 16 -10.75 -12.66 15.23
C THR A 16 -11.64 -11.56 15.83
N TRP A 17 -11.86 -10.49 15.13
CA TRP A 17 -12.68 -9.38 15.59
C TRP A 17 -14.17 -9.73 15.69
N ARG A 18 -14.71 -10.39 14.69
CA ARG A 18 -16.13 -10.80 14.68
C ARG A 18 -16.46 -11.76 15.81
N ASP A 19 -15.59 -12.75 16.03
CA ASP A 19 -15.81 -13.82 16.98
C ASP A 19 -15.26 -13.47 18.37
N GLN A 20 -14.63 -12.29 18.52
CA GLN A 20 -13.97 -11.82 19.75
C GLN A 20 -12.98 -12.84 20.32
N ASP A 21 -12.22 -13.49 19.43
CA ASP A 21 -11.27 -14.54 19.79
C ASP A 21 -9.96 -13.93 20.35
N PRO A 22 -9.66 -14.06 21.66
CA PRO A 22 -8.45 -13.49 22.24
C PRO A 22 -7.16 -14.20 21.80
N THR A 23 -7.29 -15.36 21.13
CA THR A 23 -6.18 -16.15 20.61
C THR A 23 -6.05 -16.05 19.09
N GLY A 24 -6.95 -15.31 18.47
CA GLY A 24 -6.99 -15.10 17.02
C GLY A 24 -5.88 -14.18 16.51
N LEU A 25 -5.67 -14.20 15.21
CA LEU A 25 -4.71 -13.33 14.54
C LEU A 25 -5.32 -11.94 14.35
N ASP A 26 -4.71 -10.91 14.94
CA ASP A 26 -5.07 -9.52 14.74
C ASP A 26 -4.04 -8.82 13.83
N VAL A 27 -4.43 -8.56 12.59
CA VAL A 27 -3.59 -7.91 11.58
C VAL A 27 -3.98 -6.44 11.47
N VAL A 28 -3.10 -5.58 11.96
CA VAL A 28 -3.30 -4.13 11.97
C VAL A 28 -3.14 -3.51 10.59
N ALA A 29 -2.14 -3.96 9.84
CA ALA A 29 -1.85 -3.46 8.50
C ALA A 29 -1.13 -4.51 7.65
N VAL A 30 -1.34 -4.46 6.34
CA VAL A 30 -0.54 -5.16 5.34
C VAL A 30 -0.11 -4.15 4.28
N GLU A 31 1.16 -3.77 4.31
CA GLU A 31 1.77 -2.87 3.33
C GLU A 31 2.27 -3.64 2.12
N TYR A 32 2.14 -3.04 0.96
CA TYR A 32 2.54 -3.59 -0.33
C TYR A 32 3.59 -2.72 -0.99
N MET A 33 4.59 -3.35 -1.57
CA MET A 33 5.61 -2.72 -2.42
C MET A 33 5.85 -3.59 -3.64
N ASP A 34 5.73 -3.02 -4.83
CA ASP A 34 5.96 -3.73 -6.09
C ASP A 34 7.45 -3.84 -6.42
N ARG A 35 7.76 -4.56 -7.51
CA ARG A 35 9.13 -4.76 -8.00
C ARG A 35 9.90 -3.45 -8.19
N ARG A 36 9.24 -2.40 -8.68
CA ARG A 36 9.92 -1.11 -8.91
C ARG A 36 10.26 -0.42 -7.60
N CYS A 37 9.39 -0.51 -6.60
CA CYS A 37 9.70 -0.05 -5.25
C CYS A 37 10.96 -0.73 -4.71
N LEU A 38 11.06 -2.05 -4.85
CA LEU A 38 12.23 -2.82 -4.39
C LEU A 38 13.50 -2.42 -5.13
N ALA A 39 13.41 -2.21 -6.44
CA ALA A 39 14.54 -1.71 -7.24
C ALA A 39 15.00 -0.32 -6.75
N LEU A 40 14.08 0.59 -6.48
CA LEU A 40 14.40 1.93 -5.97
C LEU A 40 15.12 1.88 -4.61
N LEU A 41 14.67 1.02 -3.70
CA LEU A 41 15.28 0.84 -2.38
C LEU A 41 16.70 0.26 -2.44
N ARG A 42 16.98 -0.58 -3.45
CA ARG A 42 18.34 -1.08 -3.73
C ARG A 42 19.20 0.02 -4.36
N GLU A 43 18.68 0.69 -5.41
CA GLU A 43 19.38 1.72 -6.19
C GLU A 43 19.84 2.91 -5.33
N ASP A 44 19.03 3.34 -4.37
CA ASP A 44 19.37 4.45 -3.47
C ASP A 44 20.08 4.02 -2.17
N GLY A 45 20.26 2.71 -1.98
CA GLY A 45 20.95 2.11 -0.85
C GLY A 45 20.16 2.13 0.46
N SER A 46 18.85 2.44 0.46
CA SER A 46 18.02 2.48 1.67
C SER A 46 17.94 1.12 2.34
N ALA A 47 17.73 0.04 1.57
CA ALA A 47 17.72 -1.31 2.11
C ALA A 47 19.02 -1.64 2.87
N ARG A 48 20.17 -1.34 2.27
CA ARG A 48 21.49 -1.57 2.89
C ARG A 48 21.70 -0.72 4.14
N ARG A 49 21.30 0.57 4.14
CA ARG A 49 21.42 1.45 5.31
C ARG A 49 20.59 0.96 6.50
N LEU A 50 19.45 0.34 6.22
CA LEU A 50 18.52 -0.19 7.23
C LEU A 50 18.86 -1.65 7.61
N GLY A 51 19.91 -2.25 7.02
CA GLY A 51 20.26 -3.64 7.28
C GLY A 51 19.21 -4.64 6.81
N VAL A 52 18.40 -4.27 5.78
CA VAL A 52 17.37 -5.14 5.22
C VAL A 52 17.85 -5.72 3.90
N THR A 53 17.87 -7.04 3.83
CA THR A 53 18.20 -7.76 2.59
C THR A 53 16.91 -7.98 1.80
N ILE A 54 16.89 -7.50 0.57
CA ILE A 54 15.81 -7.76 -0.38
C ILE A 54 16.36 -8.69 -1.46
N PRO A 55 15.85 -9.92 -1.63
CA PRO A 55 16.31 -10.85 -2.67
C PRO A 55 16.20 -10.23 -4.07
N ASP A 56 17.18 -10.46 -4.93
CA ASP A 56 17.24 -9.82 -6.27
C ASP A 56 16.07 -10.24 -7.18
N ASP A 57 15.56 -11.43 -7.00
CA ASP A 57 14.44 -12.02 -7.71
C ASP A 57 13.07 -11.67 -7.11
N ALA A 58 13.04 -10.92 -6.00
CA ALA A 58 11.78 -10.52 -5.38
C ALA A 58 11.01 -9.53 -6.27
N ASP A 59 9.78 -9.89 -6.62
CA ASP A 59 8.84 -9.07 -7.38
C ASP A 59 7.90 -8.23 -6.50
N THR A 60 7.78 -8.61 -5.24
CA THR A 60 6.85 -7.97 -4.29
C THR A 60 7.35 -8.18 -2.87
N LEU A 61 7.18 -7.16 -2.05
CA LEU A 61 7.36 -7.27 -0.60
C LEU A 61 6.06 -6.90 0.09
N LEU A 62 5.68 -7.71 1.06
CA LEU A 62 4.60 -7.42 2.00
C LEU A 62 5.21 -7.17 3.38
N LEU A 63 4.73 -6.13 4.07
CA LEU A 63 5.03 -5.88 5.48
C LEU A 63 3.72 -5.95 6.25
N ALA A 64 3.56 -6.99 7.08
CA ALA A 64 2.38 -7.15 7.93
C ALA A 64 2.70 -6.74 9.36
N GLN A 65 1.82 -5.93 9.94
CA GLN A 65 1.83 -5.59 11.36
C GLN A 65 0.76 -6.40 12.08
N ILE A 66 1.14 -7.01 13.19
CA ILE A 66 0.27 -7.87 13.99
C ILE A 66 0.27 -7.37 15.43
N GLU A 67 -0.91 -7.25 15.99
CA GLU A 67 -1.07 -6.96 17.41
C GLU A 67 -1.10 -8.24 18.22
N PHE A 68 -0.41 -8.23 19.35
CA PHE A 68 -0.34 -9.35 20.27
C PHE A 68 -1.04 -9.03 21.60
N PRO A 69 -1.61 -10.03 22.28
CA PRO A 69 -2.14 -9.85 23.62
C PRO A 69 -1.08 -9.26 24.57
N PRO A 70 -1.50 -8.43 25.54
CA PRO A 70 -0.59 -7.87 26.54
C PRO A 70 0.24 -8.95 27.25
N GLY A 71 1.54 -8.68 27.43
CA GLY A 71 2.46 -9.62 28.07
C GLY A 71 3.08 -10.67 27.14
N THR A 72 2.77 -10.65 25.84
CA THR A 72 3.48 -11.49 24.87
C THR A 72 4.95 -11.08 24.77
N THR A 73 5.86 -12.04 24.95
CA THR A 73 7.30 -11.81 24.88
C THR A 73 7.88 -12.27 23.55
N THR A 74 9.02 -11.68 23.15
CA THR A 74 9.75 -12.08 21.95
C THR A 74 10.17 -13.54 21.99
N ALA A 75 10.63 -14.03 23.14
CA ALA A 75 11.02 -15.44 23.33
C ALA A 75 9.83 -16.38 23.03
N ARG A 76 8.66 -16.06 23.59
CA ARG A 76 7.44 -16.85 23.33
C ARG A 76 7.08 -16.87 21.84
N VAL A 77 7.16 -15.72 21.15
CA VAL A 77 6.88 -15.65 19.70
C VAL A 77 7.82 -16.57 18.93
N TYR A 78 9.12 -16.52 19.22
CA TYR A 78 10.09 -17.37 18.51
C TYR A 78 9.96 -18.85 18.85
N ASP A 79 9.63 -19.21 20.09
CA ASP A 79 9.31 -20.59 20.47
C ASP A 79 8.10 -21.12 19.69
N GLU A 80 7.04 -20.29 19.57
CA GLU A 80 5.85 -20.66 18.80
C GLU A 80 6.14 -20.77 17.27
N VAL A 81 6.98 -19.90 16.71
CA VAL A 81 7.45 -20.03 15.31
C VAL A 81 8.23 -21.33 15.11
N ALA A 82 9.19 -21.63 16.00
CA ALA A 82 9.98 -22.85 15.90
C ALA A 82 9.09 -24.11 15.98
N ASN A 83 8.11 -24.12 16.86
CA ASN A 83 7.17 -25.23 16.97
C ASN A 83 6.28 -25.36 15.72
N ALA A 84 5.76 -24.23 15.18
CA ALA A 84 4.91 -24.25 14.01
C ALA A 84 5.65 -24.69 12.72
N THR A 85 6.98 -24.50 12.65
CA THR A 85 7.80 -24.88 11.49
C THR A 85 8.31 -26.31 11.58
N THR A 86 8.38 -26.91 12.78
CA THR A 86 8.88 -28.28 12.97
C THR A 86 7.77 -29.33 12.93
N GLU A 87 6.52 -28.97 13.18
CA GLU A 87 5.38 -29.88 13.10
C GLU A 87 4.85 -30.08 11.67
N THR A 88 5.66 -30.66 10.79
CA THR A 88 5.22 -31.18 9.48
C THR A 88 4.55 -32.56 9.58
N ASP A 89 4.28 -33.09 10.76
CA ASP A 89 3.65 -34.39 10.92
C ASP A 89 2.13 -34.32 10.93
N VAL A 90 1.62 -34.78 9.82
CA VAL A 90 0.21 -35.04 9.48
C VAL A 90 -0.25 -36.31 10.23
N SER A 91 -0.41 -36.27 11.52
CA SER A 91 -1.24 -37.30 12.19
C SER A 91 -1.55 -36.93 13.64
N GLY A 92 -2.81 -36.74 13.91
CA GLY A 92 -3.36 -36.82 15.27
C GLY A 92 -3.82 -35.50 15.86
N ALA A 93 -5.09 -35.49 16.25
CA ALA A 93 -5.79 -34.50 17.05
C ALA A 93 -5.08 -34.22 18.40
N GLY A 94 -3.94 -33.58 18.36
CA GLY A 94 -3.26 -32.97 19.50
C GLY A 94 -3.57 -31.48 19.51
N SER A 95 -4.02 -30.98 20.63
CA SER A 95 -4.35 -29.58 20.90
C SER A 95 -3.23 -28.64 20.41
N ARG A 96 -3.31 -28.20 19.16
CA ARG A 96 -2.53 -27.05 18.71
C ARG A 96 -2.99 -25.88 19.55
N LEU A 97 -2.10 -25.35 20.36
CA LEU A 97 -2.36 -24.12 21.08
C LEU A 97 -2.75 -23.08 20.04
N ALA A 98 -4.04 -22.69 20.03
CA ALA A 98 -4.50 -21.61 19.20
C ALA A 98 -3.76 -20.34 19.64
N SER A 99 -2.93 -19.76 18.73
CA SER A 99 -2.20 -18.53 18.98
C SER A 99 -2.15 -17.69 17.70
N PRO A 100 -1.97 -16.37 17.84
CA PRO A 100 -1.78 -15.51 16.69
C PRO A 100 -0.60 -15.94 15.81
N VAL A 101 0.52 -16.39 16.44
CA VAL A 101 1.73 -16.84 15.74
C VAL A 101 1.49 -18.13 14.98
N ALA A 102 0.85 -19.12 15.61
CA ALA A 102 0.53 -20.38 14.95
C ALA A 102 -0.40 -20.17 13.74
N SER A 103 -1.39 -19.27 13.87
CA SER A 103 -2.28 -18.89 12.77
C SER A 103 -1.53 -18.18 11.65
N LEU A 104 -0.60 -17.27 11.98
CA LEU A 104 0.26 -16.60 11.02
C LEU A 104 1.14 -17.59 10.26
N CYS A 105 1.89 -18.44 10.98
CA CYS A 105 2.78 -19.43 10.37
C CYS A 105 2.02 -20.40 9.46
N ARG A 106 0.82 -20.83 9.86
CA ARG A 106 -0.03 -21.67 9.00
C ARG A 106 -0.41 -20.96 7.70
N ILE A 107 -0.89 -19.71 7.76
CA ILE A 107 -1.30 -18.94 6.58
C ILE A 107 -0.09 -18.73 5.65
N ILE A 108 1.07 -18.39 6.19
CA ILE A 108 2.29 -18.18 5.40
C ILE A 108 2.79 -19.52 4.83
N GLY A 109 2.69 -20.62 5.60
CA GLY A 109 3.06 -21.96 5.17
C GLY A 109 2.17 -22.49 4.05
N GLU A 110 0.84 -22.31 4.15
CA GLU A 110 -0.12 -22.64 3.09
C GLU A 110 0.15 -21.86 1.78
N ALA A 111 0.74 -20.67 1.89
CA ALA A 111 1.19 -19.88 0.74
C ALA A 111 2.58 -20.28 0.23
N ASP A 112 3.27 -21.22 0.87
CA ASP A 112 4.66 -21.64 0.58
C ASP A 112 5.63 -20.46 0.62
N ARG A 113 5.63 -19.70 1.73
CA ARG A 113 6.41 -18.46 1.89
C ARG A 113 7.16 -18.36 3.23
N LEU A 114 7.19 -19.41 4.04
CA LEU A 114 7.89 -19.38 5.33
C LEU A 114 9.38 -19.03 5.18
N ASP A 115 10.07 -19.66 4.24
CA ASP A 115 11.49 -19.42 3.99
C ASP A 115 11.79 -18.01 3.45
N ALA A 116 10.78 -17.33 2.89
CA ALA A 116 10.88 -15.98 2.39
C ALA A 116 10.32 -14.93 3.38
N THR A 117 10.07 -15.33 4.63
CA THR A 117 9.44 -14.47 5.65
C THR A 117 10.37 -14.26 6.83
N GLU A 118 10.52 -13.01 7.22
CA GLU A 118 11.15 -12.60 8.48
C GLU A 118 10.05 -12.28 9.50
N ILE A 119 10.10 -12.91 10.66
CA ILE A 119 9.18 -12.62 11.78
C ILE A 119 9.95 -11.88 12.86
N VAL A 120 9.44 -10.71 13.25
CA VAL A 120 10.03 -9.85 14.27
C VAL A 120 9.14 -9.84 15.49
N GLY A 121 9.67 -10.27 16.64
CA GLY A 121 8.95 -10.32 17.90
C GLY A 121 8.75 -8.92 18.54
N PRO A 122 7.78 -8.77 19.46
CA PRO A 122 7.35 -7.47 20.00
C PRO A 122 8.44 -6.70 20.78
N GLY A 123 9.52 -7.37 21.20
CA GLY A 123 10.66 -6.75 21.91
C GLY A 123 11.76 -6.22 20.99
N ASP A 124 11.84 -6.63 19.75
CA ASP A 124 12.84 -6.16 18.80
C ASP A 124 12.38 -4.88 18.07
N ARG A 125 12.29 -3.81 18.83
CA ARG A 125 11.86 -2.51 18.32
C ARG A 125 12.80 -1.93 17.26
N ALA A 126 14.09 -2.23 17.34
CA ALA A 126 15.07 -1.72 16.38
C ALA A 126 14.81 -2.33 15.00
N ARG A 127 14.61 -3.65 14.94
CA ARG A 127 14.30 -4.35 13.68
C ARG A 127 12.94 -3.95 13.11
N ALA A 128 11.90 -3.89 13.96
CA ALA A 128 10.58 -3.43 13.55
C ALA A 128 10.62 -2.00 12.96
N SER A 129 11.34 -1.06 13.61
CA SER A 129 11.54 0.29 13.10
C SER A 129 12.29 0.33 11.77
N ALA A 130 13.29 -0.53 11.57
CA ALA A 130 14.01 -0.62 10.31
C ALA A 130 13.12 -1.09 9.16
N LEU A 131 12.24 -2.07 9.40
CA LEU A 131 11.28 -2.56 8.41
C LEU A 131 10.23 -1.49 8.05
N LEU A 132 9.71 -0.76 9.04
CA LEU A 132 8.80 0.37 8.80
C LEU A 132 9.50 1.49 8.02
N ALA A 133 10.72 1.86 8.40
CA ALA A 133 11.51 2.86 7.70
C ALA A 133 11.83 2.45 6.25
N LEU A 134 11.93 1.15 5.96
CA LEU A 134 12.07 0.65 4.59
C LEU A 134 10.84 1.00 3.74
N ARG A 135 9.65 0.79 4.28
CA ARG A 135 8.40 1.15 3.60
C ARG A 135 8.31 2.66 3.37
N GLU A 136 8.68 3.45 4.37
CA GLU A 136 8.66 4.92 4.28
C GLU A 136 9.70 5.48 3.31
N ALA A 137 10.78 4.75 3.06
CA ALA A 137 11.81 5.15 2.10
C ALA A 137 11.34 5.08 0.63
N VAL A 138 10.25 4.35 0.31
CA VAL A 138 9.74 4.23 -1.07
C VAL A 138 9.26 5.58 -1.63
N PRO A 139 8.33 6.31 -0.99
CA PRO A 139 7.91 7.62 -1.49
C PRO A 139 9.07 8.62 -1.56
N ASP A 140 10.04 8.55 -0.66
CA ASP A 140 11.23 9.41 -0.69
C ASP A 140 12.12 9.11 -1.90
N ALA A 141 12.33 7.84 -2.24
CA ALA A 141 13.08 7.42 -3.41
C ALA A 141 12.42 7.92 -4.71
N VAL A 142 11.09 7.79 -4.82
CA VAL A 142 10.32 8.34 -5.95
C VAL A 142 10.44 9.86 -6.03
N ASN A 143 10.21 10.56 -4.92
CA ASN A 143 10.29 12.02 -4.87
C ASN A 143 11.69 12.53 -5.25
N ARG A 144 12.75 11.83 -4.83
CA ARG A 144 14.14 12.14 -5.19
C ARG A 144 14.37 11.99 -6.68
N ARG A 145 13.89 10.92 -7.31
CA ARG A 145 13.99 10.70 -8.76
C ARG A 145 13.29 11.79 -9.54
N VAL A 146 12.05 12.11 -9.18
CA VAL A 146 11.30 13.21 -9.79
C VAL A 146 12.02 14.54 -9.60
N GLY A 147 12.54 14.83 -8.41
CA GLY A 147 13.29 16.04 -8.12
C GLY A 147 14.60 16.17 -8.91
N ILE A 148 15.30 15.06 -9.16
CA ILE A 148 16.50 15.03 -10.02
C ILE A 148 16.08 15.35 -11.46
N ALA A 149 15.11 14.63 -12.02
CA ALA A 149 14.63 14.84 -13.38
C ALA A 149 14.15 16.29 -13.59
N LYS A 150 13.43 16.87 -12.63
CA LYS A 150 13.02 18.28 -12.65
C LYS A 150 14.19 19.25 -12.76
N ARG A 151 15.30 18.98 -12.07
CA ARG A 151 16.48 19.88 -12.08
C ARG A 151 17.39 19.68 -13.29
N THR A 152 17.48 18.45 -13.80
CA THR A 152 18.49 18.08 -14.80
C THR A 152 17.96 17.92 -16.20
N VAL A 153 16.65 17.73 -16.37
CA VAL A 153 16.02 17.48 -17.68
C VAL A 153 15.05 18.60 -18.04
N ASP A 154 14.01 18.82 -17.24
CA ASP A 154 12.98 19.83 -17.54
C ASP A 154 12.30 20.29 -16.23
N GLY A 155 12.31 21.61 -15.97
CA GLY A 155 11.72 22.23 -14.78
C GLY A 155 10.20 22.06 -14.66
N THR A 156 9.52 21.62 -15.71
CA THR A 156 8.07 21.31 -15.70
C THR A 156 7.76 19.90 -15.21
N ILE A 157 8.77 19.05 -15.04
CA ILE A 157 8.58 17.70 -14.48
C ILE A 157 8.07 17.82 -13.05
N GLU A 158 6.98 17.13 -12.78
CA GLU A 158 6.34 17.08 -11.46
C GLU A 158 5.88 15.66 -11.11
N LYS A 159 5.66 15.41 -9.82
CA LYS A 159 5.14 14.14 -9.33
C LYS A 159 3.74 13.89 -9.92
N THR A 160 3.56 12.73 -10.54
CA THR A 160 2.29 12.29 -11.10
C THR A 160 1.87 11.01 -10.37
N ALA A 161 0.91 11.12 -9.47
CA ALA A 161 0.54 10.06 -8.56
C ALA A 161 -0.96 10.10 -8.25
N ALA A 162 -1.47 8.97 -7.84
CA ALA A 162 -2.81 8.82 -7.31
C ALA A 162 -2.83 8.10 -5.97
N ASP A 163 -4.02 8.03 -5.40
CA ASP A 163 -4.35 7.48 -4.10
C ASP A 163 -5.75 6.92 -4.25
N MET A 164 -5.85 5.61 -4.53
CA MET A 164 -7.05 4.96 -5.03
C MET A 164 -7.39 3.73 -4.20
N ILE A 165 -8.63 3.67 -3.73
CA ILE A 165 -9.18 2.55 -3.00
C ILE A 165 -10.29 1.88 -3.82
N VAL A 166 -10.34 0.55 -3.77
CA VAL A 166 -11.43 -0.25 -4.37
C VAL A 166 -12.03 -1.20 -3.34
N PRO A 167 -13.25 -1.71 -3.54
CA PRO A 167 -13.72 -2.86 -2.76
C PRO A 167 -12.68 -3.99 -2.85
N PHE A 168 -12.37 -4.65 -1.74
CA PHE A 168 -11.27 -5.62 -1.65
C PHE A 168 -11.35 -6.74 -2.70
N ALA A 169 -12.57 -7.11 -3.11
CA ALA A 169 -12.79 -8.09 -4.18
C ALA A 169 -12.16 -7.68 -5.52
N HIS A 170 -12.00 -6.37 -5.77
CA HIS A 170 -11.43 -5.80 -6.99
C HIS A 170 -9.94 -5.44 -6.89
N LEU A 171 -9.28 -5.74 -5.75
CA LEU A 171 -7.87 -5.41 -5.53
C LEU A 171 -6.94 -5.96 -6.62
N ARG A 172 -7.11 -7.23 -7.00
CA ARG A 172 -6.31 -7.85 -8.08
C ARG A 172 -6.53 -7.15 -9.42
N GLU A 173 -7.79 -6.84 -9.72
CA GLU A 173 -8.17 -6.14 -10.95
C GLU A 173 -7.58 -4.73 -11.00
N SER A 174 -7.62 -3.99 -9.88
CA SER A 174 -7.03 -2.64 -9.79
C SER A 174 -5.51 -2.63 -9.99
N LEU A 175 -4.78 -3.61 -9.44
CA LEU A 175 -3.34 -3.76 -9.69
C LEU A 175 -3.04 -4.01 -11.17
N THR A 176 -3.84 -4.87 -11.83
CA THR A 176 -3.70 -5.15 -13.25
C THR A 176 -4.02 -3.92 -14.09
N LEU A 177 -5.07 -3.18 -13.74
CA LEU A 177 -5.46 -1.93 -14.36
C LEU A 177 -4.33 -0.89 -14.32
N PHE A 178 -3.77 -0.63 -13.11
CA PHE A 178 -2.72 0.39 -12.96
C PHE A 178 -1.47 0.03 -13.76
N ARG A 179 -1.01 -1.22 -13.68
CA ARG A 179 0.14 -1.70 -14.46
C ARG A 179 -0.10 -1.55 -15.96
N GLY A 180 -1.22 -2.05 -16.47
CA GLY A 180 -1.55 -1.96 -17.89
C GLY A 180 -1.65 -0.52 -18.39
N ALA A 181 -2.21 0.40 -17.59
CA ALA A 181 -2.31 1.81 -17.94
C ALA A 181 -0.94 2.49 -18.10
N PHE A 182 0.03 2.12 -17.25
CA PHE A 182 1.39 2.68 -17.31
C PHE A 182 2.26 1.98 -18.36
N GLU A 183 2.23 0.66 -18.42
CA GLU A 183 3.03 -0.15 -19.35
C GLU A 183 2.67 0.12 -20.79
N SER A 184 1.38 0.23 -21.13
CA SER A 184 0.92 0.57 -22.49
C SER A 184 1.40 1.93 -22.95
N ARG A 185 1.78 2.81 -22.03
CA ARG A 185 2.34 4.14 -22.29
C ARG A 185 3.87 4.21 -22.14
N GLY A 186 4.54 3.09 -21.86
CA GLY A 186 5.99 3.05 -21.68
C GLY A 186 6.50 3.90 -20.51
N LEU A 187 5.69 4.07 -19.47
CA LEU A 187 6.02 4.87 -18.29
C LEU A 187 6.80 4.05 -17.26
N ASP A 188 7.81 4.66 -16.62
CA ASP A 188 8.40 4.16 -15.39
C ASP A 188 7.44 4.46 -14.23
N TYR A 189 7.13 3.44 -13.41
CA TYR A 189 6.14 3.58 -12.35
C TYR A 189 6.47 2.68 -11.14
N ALA A 190 5.95 3.04 -9.99
CA ALA A 190 6.00 2.23 -8.77
C ALA A 190 4.62 2.25 -8.08
N ILE A 191 4.20 1.10 -7.55
CA ILE A 191 2.92 0.95 -6.86
C ILE A 191 3.20 0.40 -5.46
N TRP A 192 2.74 1.14 -4.45
CA TRP A 192 2.74 0.71 -3.06
C TRP A 192 1.42 1.07 -2.41
N GLY A 193 1.21 0.67 -1.16
CA GLY A 193 0.00 1.07 -0.41
C GLY A 193 -0.44 0.06 0.62
N HIS A 194 -1.63 0.32 1.16
CA HIS A 194 -2.25 -0.42 2.24
C HIS A 194 -3.11 -1.56 1.65
N LEU A 195 -2.49 -2.74 1.55
CA LEU A 195 -3.15 -3.87 0.88
C LEU A 195 -4.34 -4.41 1.68
N SER A 196 -4.30 -4.28 3.02
CA SER A 196 -5.41 -4.64 3.90
C SER A 196 -6.72 -3.92 3.58
N ASP A 197 -6.62 -2.66 3.11
CA ASP A 197 -7.76 -1.80 2.80
C ASP A 197 -8.04 -1.70 1.30
N ALA A 198 -7.21 -2.33 0.48
CA ALA A 198 -7.20 -2.18 -0.97
C ALA A 198 -6.99 -0.73 -1.43
N ASN A 199 -6.24 0.06 -0.63
CA ASN A 199 -5.82 1.40 -0.96
C ASN A 199 -4.39 1.39 -1.52
N LEU A 200 -4.24 1.77 -2.78
CA LEU A 200 -2.98 1.74 -3.52
C LEU A 200 -2.58 3.12 -4.01
N HIS A 201 -1.27 3.36 -4.03
CA HIS A 201 -0.64 4.59 -4.48
C HIS A 201 0.13 4.35 -5.78
N PRO A 202 -0.53 4.33 -6.94
CA PRO A 202 0.17 4.25 -8.22
C PRO A 202 0.88 5.57 -8.51
N ASN A 203 2.19 5.49 -8.72
CA ASN A 203 3.07 6.64 -8.96
C ASN A 203 3.84 6.48 -10.25
N VAL A 204 3.77 7.47 -11.13
CA VAL A 204 4.64 7.58 -12.30
C VAL A 204 5.93 8.27 -11.89
N ILE A 205 7.05 7.79 -12.41
CA ILE A 205 8.39 8.35 -12.24
C ILE A 205 8.78 9.00 -13.57
N PRO A 206 8.36 10.24 -13.83
CA PRO A 206 8.53 10.86 -15.13
C PRO A 206 9.99 11.21 -15.40
N ARG A 207 10.44 10.93 -16.62
CA ARG A 207 11.78 11.25 -17.13
C ARG A 207 11.75 12.42 -18.12
N SER A 208 10.54 12.89 -18.50
CA SER A 208 10.31 13.97 -19.42
C SER A 208 8.97 14.68 -19.13
N ALA A 209 8.76 15.86 -19.70
CA ALA A 209 7.47 16.55 -19.67
C ALA A 209 6.35 15.73 -20.34
N ASP A 210 6.70 14.96 -21.38
CA ASP A 210 5.74 14.06 -22.05
C ASP A 210 5.32 12.90 -21.14
N ASP A 211 6.23 12.33 -20.34
CA ASP A 211 5.88 11.34 -19.33
C ASP A 211 4.88 11.91 -18.31
N VAL A 212 5.05 13.18 -17.91
CA VAL A 212 4.08 13.85 -17.01
C VAL A 212 2.69 13.92 -17.65
N ARG A 213 2.60 14.34 -18.90
CA ARG A 213 1.33 14.42 -19.65
C ARG A 213 0.67 13.04 -19.74
N ARG A 214 1.40 12.03 -20.26
CA ARG A 214 0.90 10.65 -20.41
C ARG A 214 0.55 10.02 -19.06
N GLY A 215 1.32 10.33 -18.01
CA GLY A 215 1.05 9.89 -16.65
C GLY A 215 -0.26 10.46 -16.10
N LYS A 216 -0.51 11.76 -16.31
CA LYS A 216 -1.78 12.39 -15.91
C LYS A 216 -2.98 11.75 -16.63
N GLU A 217 -2.85 11.49 -17.93
CA GLU A 217 -3.90 10.79 -18.71
C GLU A 217 -4.16 9.38 -18.18
N ALA A 218 -3.10 8.62 -17.87
CA ALA A 218 -3.21 7.28 -17.29
C ALA A 218 -3.91 7.31 -15.91
N ILE A 219 -3.54 8.25 -15.04
CA ILE A 219 -4.17 8.41 -13.71
C ILE A 219 -5.66 8.74 -13.85
N LEU A 220 -6.04 9.63 -14.79
CA LEU A 220 -7.46 9.97 -15.01
C LEU A 220 -8.26 8.79 -15.58
N GLU A 221 -7.65 7.96 -16.43
CA GLU A 221 -8.24 6.71 -16.91
C GLU A 221 -8.44 5.71 -15.78
N CYS A 222 -7.40 5.50 -14.97
CA CYS A 222 -7.48 4.63 -13.78
C CYS A 222 -8.58 5.10 -12.82
N GLY A 223 -8.71 6.41 -12.60
CA GLY A 223 -9.75 6.98 -11.74
C GLY A 223 -11.16 6.62 -12.21
N ARG A 224 -11.45 6.73 -13.50
CA ARG A 224 -12.76 6.33 -14.06
C ARG A 224 -13.04 4.85 -13.83
N ARG A 225 -12.05 3.99 -14.10
CA ARG A 225 -12.19 2.55 -13.89
C ARG A 225 -12.37 2.18 -12.42
N VAL A 226 -11.65 2.85 -11.51
CA VAL A 226 -11.82 2.68 -10.06
C VAL A 226 -13.24 3.02 -9.62
N ILE A 227 -13.83 4.11 -10.13
CA ILE A 227 -15.22 4.49 -9.85
C ILE A 227 -16.19 3.42 -10.38
N GLU A 228 -15.98 2.90 -11.58
CA GLU A 228 -16.79 1.82 -12.16
C GLU A 228 -16.73 0.53 -11.33
N LEU A 229 -15.60 0.27 -10.65
CA LEU A 229 -15.45 -0.83 -9.70
C LEU A 229 -16.07 -0.57 -8.33
N GLY A 230 -16.73 0.57 -8.14
CA GLY A 230 -17.32 0.99 -6.87
C GLY A 230 -16.31 1.53 -5.86
N GLY A 231 -15.12 1.93 -6.33
CA GLY A 231 -14.05 2.50 -5.52
C GLY A 231 -14.04 4.03 -5.51
N CYS A 232 -12.99 4.58 -4.88
CA CYS A 232 -12.74 6.02 -4.81
C CYS A 232 -11.31 6.34 -5.30
N PRO A 233 -11.14 7.26 -6.27
CA PRO A 233 -9.82 7.64 -6.77
C PRO A 233 -9.14 8.72 -5.92
N LEU A 234 -9.67 9.05 -4.74
CA LEU A 234 -9.22 10.08 -3.81
C LEU A 234 -9.39 9.58 -2.37
N ALA A 235 -8.62 8.55 -1.98
CA ALA A 235 -8.85 7.83 -0.74
C ALA A 235 -8.46 8.63 0.53
N GLU A 236 -7.17 8.97 0.70
CA GLU A 236 -6.68 9.52 1.99
C GLU A 236 -5.89 10.85 1.87
N HIS A 237 -5.23 11.12 0.74
CA HIS A 237 -4.27 12.23 0.62
C HIS A 237 -4.92 13.58 0.34
N GLY A 238 -6.25 13.67 0.23
CA GLY A 238 -6.97 14.88 -0.12
C GLY A 238 -6.70 15.38 -1.55
N VAL A 239 -7.39 16.43 -1.95
CA VAL A 239 -7.35 16.98 -3.31
C VAL A 239 -6.33 18.12 -3.45
N GLY A 240 -6.33 19.04 -2.51
CA GLY A 240 -5.46 20.22 -2.55
C GLY A 240 -5.71 21.09 -3.79
N ARG A 241 -4.60 21.61 -4.36
CA ARG A 241 -4.59 22.38 -5.61
C ARG A 241 -4.15 21.54 -6.82
N ASN A 242 -4.09 20.23 -6.68
CA ASN A 242 -3.64 19.35 -7.75
C ASN A 242 -4.73 19.20 -8.82
N VAL A 243 -4.47 19.67 -10.02
CA VAL A 243 -5.44 19.68 -11.13
C VAL A 243 -5.93 18.28 -11.52
N VAL A 244 -5.08 17.25 -11.42
CA VAL A 244 -5.47 15.87 -11.69
C VAL A 244 -6.46 15.39 -10.61
N LYS A 245 -6.18 15.67 -9.33
CA LYS A 245 -7.08 15.31 -8.23
C LYS A 245 -8.39 16.08 -8.29
N GLN A 246 -8.38 17.34 -8.69
CA GLN A 246 -9.61 18.12 -8.94
C GLN A 246 -10.44 17.52 -10.08
N ALA A 247 -9.79 17.05 -11.15
CA ALA A 247 -10.45 16.32 -12.22
C ALA A 247 -11.01 14.97 -11.77
N LEU A 248 -10.27 14.21 -10.93
CA LEU A 248 -10.77 12.98 -10.30
C LEU A 248 -11.98 13.24 -9.39
N LEU A 249 -11.96 14.35 -8.64
CA LEU A 249 -13.11 14.77 -7.80
C LEU A 249 -14.36 15.01 -8.68
N ARG A 250 -14.18 15.68 -9.82
CA ARG A 250 -15.25 15.91 -10.79
C ARG A 250 -15.74 14.61 -11.42
N GLN A 251 -14.86 13.66 -11.73
CA GLN A 251 -15.25 12.33 -12.21
C GLN A 251 -16.10 11.59 -11.17
N LEU A 252 -15.75 11.70 -9.88
CA LEU A 252 -16.41 10.98 -8.79
C LEU A 252 -17.80 11.54 -8.49
N TYR A 253 -17.94 12.86 -8.40
CA TYR A 253 -19.18 13.51 -7.93
C TYR A 253 -20.01 14.13 -9.06
N GLY A 254 -19.47 14.25 -10.27
CA GLY A 254 -20.12 14.89 -11.40
C GLY A 254 -20.28 16.41 -11.22
N GLU A 255 -20.82 17.07 -12.24
CA GLU A 255 -21.02 18.53 -12.23
C GLU A 255 -21.97 18.98 -11.10
N ARG A 256 -22.99 18.18 -10.79
CA ARG A 256 -23.93 18.48 -9.72
C ARG A 256 -23.24 18.50 -8.35
N GLY A 257 -22.48 17.46 -8.04
CA GLY A 257 -21.76 17.39 -6.76
C GLY A 257 -20.72 18.52 -6.62
N ILE A 258 -20.04 18.87 -7.70
CA ILE A 258 -19.12 20.03 -7.71
C ILE A 258 -19.86 21.33 -7.47
N ALA A 259 -21.03 21.53 -8.09
CA ALA A 259 -21.86 22.72 -7.86
C ALA A 259 -22.36 22.81 -6.41
N GLU A 260 -22.75 21.69 -5.81
CA GLU A 260 -23.14 21.63 -4.39
C GLU A 260 -21.98 22.00 -3.46
N MET A 261 -20.76 21.51 -3.73
CA MET A 261 -19.55 21.89 -2.98
C MET A 261 -19.25 23.38 -3.11
N HIS A 262 -19.40 23.96 -4.32
CA HIS A 262 -19.24 25.40 -4.54
C HIS A 262 -20.27 26.20 -3.77
N ALA A 263 -21.55 25.78 -3.72
CA ALA A 263 -22.60 26.46 -2.98
C ALA A 263 -22.29 26.50 -1.47
N VAL A 264 -21.80 25.39 -0.90
CA VAL A 264 -21.35 25.34 0.51
C VAL A 264 -20.17 26.29 0.73
N LYS A 265 -19.17 26.23 -0.15
CA LYS A 265 -18.00 27.13 -0.10
C LYS A 265 -18.43 28.61 -0.13
N GLN A 266 -19.30 28.98 -1.06
CA GLN A 266 -19.80 30.35 -1.22
C GLN A 266 -20.59 30.81 0.01
N ALA A 267 -21.41 29.96 0.62
CA ALA A 267 -22.16 30.27 1.81
C ALA A 267 -21.25 30.54 3.04
N LEU A 268 -20.17 29.79 3.18
CA LEU A 268 -19.26 29.92 4.32
C LEU A 268 -18.12 30.94 4.10
N ASP A 269 -17.75 31.17 2.86
CA ASP A 269 -16.67 32.07 2.47
C ASP A 269 -17.07 32.92 1.25
N PRO A 270 -18.05 33.84 1.42
CA PRO A 270 -18.55 34.62 0.31
C PRO A 270 -17.55 35.55 -0.35
N SER A 271 -16.45 35.88 0.36
CA SER A 271 -15.35 36.70 -0.17
C SER A 271 -14.22 35.89 -0.78
N GLY A 272 -14.29 34.54 -0.78
CA GLY A 272 -13.33 33.64 -1.38
C GLY A 272 -11.92 33.68 -0.77
N LYS A 273 -11.79 34.07 0.51
CA LYS A 273 -10.49 34.25 1.19
C LYS A 273 -9.91 32.96 1.75
N LEU A 274 -10.73 31.97 2.06
CA LEU A 274 -10.29 30.73 2.67
C LEU A 274 -9.75 29.76 1.60
N ALA A 275 -8.48 29.44 1.68
CA ALA A 275 -7.81 28.42 0.85
C ALA A 275 -8.19 28.51 -0.66
N PRO A 276 -7.97 29.64 -1.35
CA PRO A 276 -8.39 29.79 -2.75
C PRO A 276 -7.72 28.74 -3.65
N GLY A 277 -8.52 28.10 -4.52
CA GLY A 277 -8.07 27.06 -5.44
C GLY A 277 -7.78 25.70 -4.78
N VAL A 278 -8.03 25.52 -3.48
CA VAL A 278 -7.94 24.22 -2.79
C VAL A 278 -9.30 23.53 -2.94
N LEU A 279 -9.28 22.23 -3.28
CA LEU A 279 -10.41 21.35 -3.56
C LEU A 279 -11.15 21.75 -4.85
N LEU A 280 -11.55 22.96 -4.96
CA LEU A 280 -12.33 23.54 -6.08
C LEU A 280 -11.49 24.61 -6.77
N PRO A 281 -11.35 24.59 -8.12
CA PRO A 281 -10.62 25.59 -8.88
C PRO A 281 -11.30 26.96 -8.85
#